data_0f46f5f2c27b11b589a6fb106b9ece43
#
_entry.id   0f46f5f2c27b11b589a6fb106b9ece43
#
_cell.length_a   1.000
_cell.length_b   1.000
_cell.length_c   1.000
_cell.angle_alpha   90.00
_cell.angle_beta   90.00
_cell.angle_gamma   90.00
#
_symmetry.space_group_name_H-M   'P 1'
#
loop_
_entity.id
_entity.type
_entity.pdbx_description
1 polymer ?
#
loop_
_entity_poly.entity_id
_entity_poly.type
_entity_poly.pdbx_seq_one_letter_code
_entity_poly.pdbx_strand_id
1 'polypeptide(L)'
;MKTENAKGFKDAENALKKIQIRNIIEQTFQLYNFIPVETPIIEYEEFVKGENPNDEAVSDIFKLKDKGKRDLALRYEFTFQLKRLAKNKKLPYKRYQIGPVFRDEPVTGNRW
;
A
#
# COMPACT_ATOMS: atom_id res chain seq x y z
N MET A 1 -19.19 -15.44 19.01
CA MET A 1 -18.49 -14.92 17.82
C MET A 1 -18.01 -13.50 18.09
N LYS A 2 -16.76 -13.24 17.81
CA LYS A 2 -16.16 -11.91 17.99
C LYS A 2 -16.44 -11.06 16.74
N THR A 3 -17.16 -9.97 16.91
CA THR A 3 -17.55 -9.09 15.80
C THR A 3 -16.87 -7.71 15.87
N GLU A 4 -15.97 -7.52 16.83
CA GLU A 4 -15.22 -6.29 16.96
C GLU A 4 -14.27 -6.10 15.78
N ASN A 5 -14.01 -4.84 15.43
CA ASN A 5 -13.01 -4.54 14.40
C ASN A 5 -11.62 -4.97 14.88
N ALA A 6 -10.80 -5.39 13.94
CA ALA A 6 -9.40 -5.64 14.23
C ALA A 6 -8.76 -4.35 14.75
N LYS A 7 -7.81 -4.49 15.68
CA LYS A 7 -7.15 -3.34 16.31
C LYS A 7 -6.55 -2.40 15.27
N GLY A 8 -6.90 -1.13 15.36
CA GLY A 8 -6.42 -0.12 14.43
C GLY A 8 -7.31 0.10 13.21
N PHE A 9 -8.42 -0.64 13.09
CA PHE A 9 -9.34 -0.52 11.95
C PHE A 9 -10.69 0.01 12.40
N LYS A 10 -11.29 0.85 11.58
CA LYS A 10 -12.58 1.47 11.82
C LYS A 10 -13.65 0.92 10.88
N ASP A 11 -14.88 1.00 11.32
CA ASP A 11 -16.03 0.70 10.48
C ASP A 11 -16.23 1.73 9.38
N ALA A 12 -17.21 1.46 8.54
CA ALA A 12 -17.61 2.36 7.45
C ALA A 12 -17.89 3.77 7.95
N GLU A 13 -17.33 4.73 7.27
CA GLU A 13 -17.55 6.16 7.52
C GLU A 13 -18.07 6.79 6.25
N ASN A 14 -18.62 8.02 6.39
CA ASN A 14 -18.96 8.79 5.21
C ASN A 14 -17.68 9.23 4.51
N ALA A 15 -17.41 8.63 3.36
CA ALA A 15 -16.19 8.85 2.61
C ALA A 15 -16.29 9.94 1.54
N LEU A 16 -17.37 10.72 1.53
CA LEU A 16 -17.60 11.71 0.48
C LEU A 16 -16.45 12.71 0.33
N LYS A 17 -15.97 13.26 1.45
CA LYS A 17 -14.85 14.21 1.41
C LYS A 17 -13.56 13.56 0.90
N LYS A 18 -13.28 12.34 1.31
CA LYS A 18 -12.13 11.58 0.83
C LYS A 18 -12.17 11.40 -0.69
N ILE A 19 -13.34 11.04 -1.20
CA ILE A 19 -13.54 10.83 -2.64
C ILE A 19 -13.36 12.14 -3.39
N GLN A 20 -13.89 13.24 -2.87
CA GLN A 20 -13.74 14.56 -3.49
C GLN A 20 -12.29 14.99 -3.54
N ILE A 21 -11.55 14.83 -2.46
CA ILE A 21 -10.13 15.17 -2.39
C ILE A 21 -9.34 14.26 -3.35
N ARG A 22 -9.63 12.98 -3.34
CA ARG A 22 -8.99 12.01 -4.25
C ARG A 22 -9.20 12.39 -5.70
N ASN A 23 -10.42 12.76 -6.07
CA ASN A 23 -10.73 13.17 -7.44
C ASN A 23 -9.92 14.38 -7.87
N ILE A 24 -9.76 15.37 -7.00
CA ILE A 24 -8.95 16.56 -7.28
C ILE A 24 -7.48 16.17 -7.50
N ILE A 25 -6.94 15.32 -6.63
CA ILE A 25 -5.57 14.84 -6.73
C ILE A 25 -5.36 14.08 -8.04
N GLU A 26 -6.27 13.17 -8.38
CA GLU A 26 -6.17 12.36 -9.59
C GLU A 26 -6.26 13.23 -10.86
N GLN A 27 -7.17 14.18 -10.88
CA GLN A 27 -7.28 15.12 -12.00
C GLN A 27 -6.00 15.92 -12.19
N THR A 28 -5.38 16.32 -11.10
CA THR A 28 -4.12 17.07 -11.14
C THR A 28 -3.00 16.22 -11.73
N PHE A 29 -2.87 14.97 -11.28
CA PHE A 29 -1.88 14.06 -11.84
C PHE A 29 -2.09 13.84 -13.33
N GLN A 30 -3.34 13.60 -13.74
CA GLN A 30 -3.67 13.36 -15.15
C GLN A 30 -3.41 14.59 -16.01
N LEU A 31 -3.60 15.78 -15.45
CA LEU A 31 -3.31 17.04 -16.14
C LEU A 31 -1.83 17.15 -16.52
N TYR A 32 -0.93 16.59 -15.71
CA TYR A 32 0.50 16.55 -15.95
C TYR A 32 0.96 15.26 -16.63
N ASN A 33 0.02 14.52 -17.24
CA ASN A 33 0.28 13.29 -17.99
C ASN A 33 0.79 12.12 -17.14
N PHE A 34 0.46 12.10 -15.86
CA PHE A 34 0.67 10.92 -15.03
C PHE A 34 -0.46 9.92 -15.29
N ILE A 35 -0.13 8.65 -15.41
CA ILE A 35 -1.07 7.59 -15.70
C ILE A 35 -1.31 6.76 -14.43
N PRO A 36 -2.56 6.48 -14.08
CA PRO A 36 -2.86 5.66 -12.91
C PRO A 36 -2.43 4.22 -13.11
N VAL A 37 -1.87 3.61 -12.07
CA VAL A 37 -1.55 2.19 -12.06
C VAL A 37 -2.09 1.56 -10.78
N GLU A 38 -2.34 0.26 -10.83
CA GLU A 38 -2.69 -0.54 -9.68
C GLU A 38 -1.72 -1.69 -9.56
N THR A 39 -1.35 -2.04 -8.34
CA THR A 39 -0.45 -3.13 -8.04
C THR A 39 -1.08 -4.03 -6.98
N PRO A 40 -0.65 -5.29 -6.86
CA PRO A 40 -1.22 -6.19 -5.87
C PRO A 40 -1.03 -5.71 -4.43
N ILE A 41 -2.06 -5.91 -3.61
CA ILE A 41 -1.99 -5.64 -2.17
C ILE A 41 -1.08 -6.66 -1.48
N ILE A 42 -1.11 -7.91 -1.95
CA ILE A 42 -0.34 -9.02 -1.39
C ILE A 42 0.79 -9.36 -2.34
N GLU A 43 2.01 -9.47 -1.80
CA GLU A 43 3.21 -9.84 -2.54
C GLU A 43 3.96 -10.91 -1.76
N TYR A 44 4.96 -11.54 -2.38
CA TYR A 44 5.85 -12.43 -1.64
C TYR A 44 6.60 -11.63 -0.57
N GLU A 45 6.73 -12.22 0.61
CA GLU A 45 7.40 -11.58 1.75
C GLU A 45 8.82 -11.12 1.39
N GLU A 46 9.55 -11.94 0.66
CA GLU A 46 10.89 -11.64 0.17
C GLU A 46 10.95 -10.34 -0.63
N PHE A 47 9.98 -10.15 -1.51
CA PHE A 47 9.89 -8.96 -2.35
C PHE A 47 9.57 -7.72 -1.51
N VAL A 48 8.64 -7.85 -0.56
CA VAL A 48 8.24 -6.74 0.31
C VAL A 48 9.39 -6.29 1.20
N LYS A 49 10.17 -7.23 1.72
CA LYS A 49 11.34 -6.91 2.54
C LYS A 49 12.44 -6.21 1.73
N GLY A 50 12.57 -6.55 0.46
CA GLY A 50 13.53 -5.93 -0.42
C GLY A 50 14.98 -6.18 -0.03
N GLU A 51 15.85 -5.26 -0.43
CA GLU A 51 17.31 -5.38 -0.23
C GLU A 51 17.79 -4.89 1.13
N ASN A 52 16.91 -4.24 1.90
CA ASN A 52 17.27 -3.67 3.21
C ASN A 52 16.47 -4.32 4.34
N PRO A 53 16.74 -5.60 4.66
CA PRO A 53 15.93 -6.33 5.66
C PRO A 53 16.05 -5.79 7.08
N ASN A 54 16.99 -4.88 7.34
CA ASN A 54 17.19 -4.26 8.65
C ASN A 54 16.53 -2.89 8.78
N ASP A 55 15.82 -2.42 7.76
CA ASP A 55 15.06 -1.18 7.82
C ASP A 55 13.94 -1.32 8.85
N GLU A 56 13.69 -0.28 9.63
CA GLU A 56 12.61 -0.27 10.64
C GLU A 56 11.26 -0.60 10.01
N ALA A 57 10.99 -0.10 8.82
CA ALA A 57 9.74 -0.37 8.11
C ALA A 57 9.52 -1.86 7.84
N VAL A 58 10.58 -2.63 7.70
CA VAL A 58 10.52 -4.07 7.46
C VAL A 58 10.00 -4.83 8.68
N SER A 59 10.24 -4.33 9.89
CA SER A 59 9.75 -4.97 11.11
C SER A 59 8.25 -4.83 11.30
N ASP A 60 7.62 -3.86 10.63
CA ASP A 60 6.20 -3.55 10.75
C ASP A 60 5.36 -4.14 9.60
N ILE A 61 5.88 -5.13 8.89
CA ILE A 61 5.18 -5.77 7.78
C ILE A 61 4.18 -6.81 8.32
N PHE A 62 2.94 -6.74 7.82
CA PHE A 62 1.97 -7.81 8.06
C PHE A 62 2.32 -9.02 7.21
N LYS A 63 2.56 -10.15 7.85
CA LYS A 63 2.93 -11.41 7.20
C LYS A 63 1.76 -12.37 7.21
N LEU A 64 1.64 -13.17 6.15
CA LEU A 64 0.59 -14.17 6.04
C LEU A 64 1.09 -15.35 5.19
N LYS A 65 0.31 -16.42 5.20
CA LYS A 65 0.57 -17.60 4.38
C LYS A 65 -0.69 -17.96 3.62
N ASP A 66 -0.53 -18.37 2.39
CA ASP A 66 -1.65 -18.90 1.63
C ASP A 66 -1.83 -20.40 1.88
N LYS A 67 -2.80 -21.01 1.21
CA LYS A 67 -3.03 -22.45 1.33
C LYS A 67 -1.87 -23.29 0.84
N GLY A 68 -1.05 -22.76 -0.05
CA GLY A 68 0.17 -23.40 -0.54
C GLY A 68 1.36 -23.21 0.40
N LYS A 69 1.16 -22.62 1.56
CA LYS A 69 2.19 -22.35 2.59
C LYS A 69 3.32 -21.44 2.09
N ARG A 70 3.01 -20.58 1.12
CA ARG A 70 3.96 -19.57 0.66
C ARG A 70 3.98 -18.39 1.62
N ASP A 71 5.16 -17.83 1.85
CA ASP A 71 5.32 -16.67 2.71
C ASP A 71 4.97 -15.40 1.95
N LEU A 72 3.89 -14.76 2.36
CA LEU A 72 3.36 -13.57 1.74
C LEU A 72 3.37 -12.41 2.74
N ALA A 73 3.17 -11.21 2.22
CA ALA A 73 3.05 -10.01 3.07
C ALA A 73 2.13 -9.00 2.40
N LEU A 74 1.52 -8.15 3.22
CA LEU A 74 0.80 -6.99 2.72
C LEU A 74 1.80 -5.86 2.45
N ARG A 75 1.57 -5.11 1.38
CA ARG A 75 2.44 -3.97 1.06
C ARG A 75 2.34 -2.91 2.15
N TYR A 76 3.46 -2.31 2.49
CA TYR A 76 3.52 -1.22 3.48
C TYR A 76 3.77 0.14 2.84
N GLU A 77 4.09 0.14 1.56
CA GLU A 77 4.29 1.34 0.73
C GLU A 77 4.15 0.94 -0.75
N PHE A 78 4.32 1.89 -1.67
CA PHE A 78 4.24 1.62 -3.10
C PHE A 78 5.59 1.64 -3.82
N THR A 79 6.61 2.19 -3.20
CA THR A 79 7.88 2.47 -3.88
C THR A 79 8.50 1.21 -4.50
N PHE A 80 8.53 0.10 -3.76
CA PHE A 80 9.11 -1.14 -4.27
C PHE A 80 8.35 -1.70 -5.46
N GLN A 81 7.02 -1.54 -5.47
CA GLN A 81 6.19 -2.00 -6.58
C GLN A 81 6.36 -1.11 -7.82
N LEU A 82 6.43 0.21 -7.62
CA LEU A 82 6.67 1.14 -8.72
C LEU A 82 8.05 0.95 -9.34
N LYS A 83 9.05 0.63 -8.54
CA LYS A 83 10.39 0.28 -9.05
C LYS A 83 10.35 -0.94 -9.97
N ARG A 84 9.58 -1.96 -9.59
CA ARG A 84 9.39 -3.14 -10.43
C ARG A 84 8.74 -2.78 -11.76
N LEU A 85 7.70 -1.94 -11.73
CA LEU A 85 7.01 -1.49 -12.94
C LEU A 85 7.91 -0.62 -13.83
N ALA A 86 8.75 0.21 -13.22
CA ALA A 86 9.62 1.13 -13.93
C ALA A 86 10.83 0.44 -14.58
N LYS A 87 11.15 -0.77 -14.13
CA LYS A 87 12.29 -1.53 -14.66
C LYS A 87 12.15 -1.71 -16.17
N ASN A 88 13.19 -1.34 -16.92
CA ASN A 88 13.21 -1.43 -18.38
C ASN A 88 12.23 -0.50 -19.10
N LYS A 89 11.69 0.49 -18.41
CA LYS A 89 10.82 1.50 -19.04
C LYS A 89 11.63 2.73 -19.44
N LYS A 90 11.21 3.34 -20.55
CA LYS A 90 11.82 4.58 -21.04
C LYS A 90 11.41 5.73 -20.13
N LEU A 91 12.37 6.57 -19.75
CA LEU A 91 12.12 7.77 -18.97
C LEU A 91 11.64 8.93 -19.85
N PRO A 92 10.80 9.83 -19.32
CA PRO A 92 10.25 9.83 -17.97
C PRO A 92 9.12 8.79 -17.81
N TYR A 93 9.09 8.10 -16.68
CA TYR A 93 8.05 7.14 -16.35
C TYR A 93 7.06 7.78 -15.37
N LYS A 94 6.02 8.39 -15.93
CA LYS A 94 5.03 9.16 -15.15
C LYS A 94 3.85 8.28 -14.79
N ARG A 95 3.87 7.74 -13.58
CA ARG A 95 2.80 6.89 -13.05
C ARG A 95 2.46 7.34 -11.63
N TYR A 96 1.22 7.13 -11.23
CA TYR A 96 0.80 7.37 -9.85
C TYR A 96 -0.09 6.23 -9.39
N GLN A 97 -0.17 6.09 -8.09
CA GLN A 97 -0.98 5.05 -7.46
C GLN A 97 -1.61 5.60 -6.19
N ILE A 98 -2.89 5.28 -5.98
CA ILE A 98 -3.61 5.59 -4.75
C ILE A 98 -4.25 4.29 -4.29
N GLY A 99 -4.02 3.94 -3.04
CA GLY A 99 -4.57 2.72 -2.48
C GLY A 99 -4.13 2.51 -1.04
N PRO A 100 -4.60 1.45 -0.41
CA PRO A 100 -4.25 1.18 0.98
C PRO A 100 -2.85 0.60 1.10
N VAL A 101 -2.18 0.95 2.18
CA VAL A 101 -0.95 0.31 2.65
C VAL A 101 -1.16 -0.12 4.10
N PHE A 102 -0.40 -1.11 4.55
CA PHE A 102 -0.65 -1.75 5.83
C PHE A 102 0.63 -1.82 6.63
N ARG A 103 0.57 -1.39 7.89
CA ARG A 103 1.70 -1.46 8.81
C ARG A 103 1.25 -2.02 10.13
N ASP A 104 1.97 -3.04 10.59
CA ASP A 104 1.74 -3.67 11.89
C ASP A 104 2.51 -2.89 12.96
N GLU A 105 2.02 -1.69 13.23
CA GLU A 105 2.60 -0.78 14.21
C GLU A 105 1.75 -0.73 15.48
N PRO A 106 2.34 -0.36 16.64
CA PRO A 106 1.54 -0.12 17.83
C PRO A 106 0.47 0.94 17.57
N VAL A 107 -0.78 0.63 17.90
CA VAL A 107 -1.92 1.54 17.70
C VAL A 107 -2.11 2.39 18.95
N THR A 108 -2.07 3.71 18.79
CA THR A 108 -2.41 4.66 19.85
C THR A 108 -3.69 5.40 19.47
N GLY A 109 -4.36 5.98 20.47
CA GLY A 109 -5.64 6.66 20.24
C GLY A 109 -5.58 7.83 19.27
N ASN A 110 -4.41 8.36 18.99
CA ASN A 110 -4.20 9.54 18.16
C ASN A 110 -3.65 9.23 16.75
N ARG A 111 -3.62 7.97 16.37
CA ARG A 111 -3.02 7.55 15.08
C ARG A 111 -4.10 7.26 14.05
N TRP A 112 -4.58 8.30 13.41
CA TRP A 112 -5.62 8.15 12.38
C TRP A 112 -5.32 8.96 11.14
#